data_c3528954c1fe9f95606f7858b51fda6a
#
_entry.id   c3528954c1fe9f95606f7858b51fda6a
#
_cell.length_a   1.000
_cell.length_b   1.000
_cell.length_c   1.000
_cell.angle_alpha   90.00
_cell.angle_beta   90.00
_cell.angle_gamma   90.00
#
_symmetry.space_group_name_H-M   'P 1'
#
loop_
_entity.id
_entity.type
_entity.pdbx_description
1 polymer ?
#
loop_
_entity_poly.entity_id
_entity_poly.type
_entity_poly.pdbx_seq_one_letter_code
_entity_poly.pdbx_strand_id
1 'polypeptide(L)'
;MQAILALEDGRVFRGKGYGAKGECYGEVVFNTSITGYQEIFTDPSYSGQIVVLTNPEIGNYGTNHEDNEATRPWIEGLITREFSRVSSNWRSQQVAEEYLEQFKVPVLSDIDTRALVRHLRDHGVMRGVISTIESDTEKLVAKARSIPKMDGTDLAKEVSTTRSYVWEVGERSHEPVAVVGVKDEPPRFHVVAYDFGIKQNILRKLRGEGCKVTVVPAQTPAEDVLALKPDGVFLSNGPGDPEPCTYAVDSIRRLMGRQPIFGICLGHQLTGIALGGKTFKLKFGHHGGNHPVKHLQTGKIEITAHNHNFAVDPDSLAQSEVEFTHLNLNDETLEGLRHRNMPLFSVQYHPEAAPGPHDSHYLFKEFTKMMEEWKR
;
A
#
# COMPACT_ATOMS: atom_id res chain seq x y z
N MET A 1 11.17 27.81 -3.04
CA MET A 1 10.75 28.14 -4.41
C MET A 1 9.23 28.22 -4.49
N GLN A 2 8.65 28.83 -5.54
CA GLN A 2 7.20 28.76 -5.77
C GLN A 2 6.84 27.38 -6.37
N ALA A 3 5.68 26.84 -6.00
CA ALA A 3 5.15 25.62 -6.60
C ALA A 3 3.65 25.75 -6.85
N ILE A 4 3.16 25.04 -7.86
CA ILE A 4 1.77 25.07 -8.31
C ILE A 4 1.29 23.63 -8.46
N LEU A 5 0.11 23.32 -7.88
CA LEU A 5 -0.69 22.17 -8.24
C LEU A 5 -1.78 22.60 -9.21
N ALA A 6 -1.88 21.94 -10.35
CA ALA A 6 -3.00 22.06 -11.27
C ALA A 6 -3.73 20.72 -11.41
N LEU A 7 -5.05 20.73 -11.21
CA LEU A 7 -5.92 19.56 -11.37
C LEU A 7 -6.55 19.55 -12.76
N GLU A 8 -6.93 18.38 -13.23
CA GLU A 8 -7.55 18.20 -14.57
C GLU A 8 -8.89 18.93 -14.76
N ASP A 9 -9.61 19.21 -13.68
CA ASP A 9 -10.84 20.00 -13.73
C ASP A 9 -10.62 21.50 -13.89
N GLY A 10 -9.35 21.97 -13.77
CA GLY A 10 -8.95 23.37 -13.88
C GLY A 10 -8.69 24.04 -12.54
N ARG A 11 -8.91 23.38 -11.41
CA ARG A 11 -8.60 23.95 -10.10
C ARG A 11 -7.09 24.03 -9.87
N VAL A 12 -6.64 25.15 -9.31
CA VAL A 12 -5.21 25.45 -9.10
C VAL A 12 -4.97 25.86 -7.67
N PHE A 13 -3.89 25.32 -7.09
CA PHE A 13 -3.37 25.73 -5.78
C PHE A 13 -1.94 26.24 -5.94
N ARG A 14 -1.61 27.35 -5.29
CA ARG A 14 -0.29 27.97 -5.33
C ARG A 14 0.31 28.02 -3.94
N GLY A 15 1.56 27.61 -3.79
CA GLY A 15 2.23 27.56 -2.50
C GLY A 15 3.75 27.60 -2.63
N LYS A 16 4.42 27.04 -1.64
CA LYS A 16 5.88 26.94 -1.57
C LYS A 16 6.32 25.54 -1.99
N GLY A 17 7.38 25.49 -2.81
CA GLY A 17 8.03 24.25 -3.23
C GLY A 17 9.24 23.93 -2.36
N TYR A 18 9.36 22.65 -2.00
CA TYR A 18 10.49 22.05 -1.30
C TYR A 18 10.88 20.76 -2.02
N GLY A 19 11.92 20.06 -1.51
CA GLY A 19 12.43 18.85 -2.16
C GLY A 19 12.95 19.14 -3.56
N ALA A 20 12.67 18.28 -4.52
CA ALA A 20 13.21 18.39 -5.87
C ALA A 20 12.59 19.53 -6.68
N LYS A 21 13.43 20.17 -7.47
CA LYS A 21 13.00 21.13 -8.50
C LYS A 21 12.58 20.36 -9.75
N GLY A 22 11.40 20.68 -10.30
CA GLY A 22 10.90 20.04 -11.51
C GLY A 22 9.38 19.92 -11.51
N GLU A 23 8.90 18.89 -12.17
CA GLU A 23 7.49 18.54 -12.27
C GLU A 23 7.29 17.07 -11.93
N CYS A 24 6.15 16.78 -11.31
CA CYS A 24 5.63 15.44 -11.19
C CYS A 24 4.13 15.43 -11.54
N TYR A 25 3.62 14.25 -11.83
CA TYR A 25 2.22 14.08 -12.18
C TYR A 25 1.70 12.71 -11.68
N GLY A 26 0.43 12.64 -11.44
CA GLY A 26 -0.22 11.42 -10.96
C GLY A 26 -1.66 11.66 -10.54
N GLU A 27 -2.29 10.61 -10.03
CA GLU A 27 -3.60 10.72 -9.40
C GLU A 27 -3.43 11.34 -8.00
N VAL A 28 -4.17 12.41 -7.71
CA VAL A 28 -4.08 13.12 -6.44
C VAL A 28 -4.98 12.45 -5.42
N VAL A 29 -4.38 11.87 -4.39
CA VAL A 29 -5.06 11.19 -3.29
C VAL A 29 -4.72 11.87 -1.96
N PHE A 30 -5.51 11.64 -0.92
CA PHE A 30 -5.21 12.18 0.41
C PHE A 30 -5.07 11.05 1.44
N ASN A 31 -4.21 11.23 2.44
CA ASN A 31 -4.06 10.31 3.55
C ASN A 31 -4.34 11.03 4.88
N THR A 32 -5.14 10.40 5.75
CA THR A 32 -5.62 10.97 7.02
C THR A 32 -4.80 10.53 8.24
N SER A 33 -3.70 9.81 8.06
CA SER A 33 -2.82 9.42 9.16
C SER A 33 -2.19 10.64 9.81
N ILE A 34 -2.11 10.61 11.15
CA ILE A 34 -1.54 11.72 11.94
C ILE A 34 -0.03 11.58 12.16
N THR A 35 0.56 10.45 11.78
CA THR A 35 1.98 10.12 11.90
C THR A 35 2.37 9.12 10.82
N GLY A 36 3.67 8.84 10.64
CA GLY A 36 4.15 7.83 9.72
C GLY A 36 4.28 8.33 8.29
N TYR A 37 4.65 9.59 8.10
CA TYR A 37 4.76 10.14 6.76
C TYR A 37 5.86 9.45 5.92
N GLN A 38 6.95 8.98 6.56
CA GLN A 38 8.02 8.29 5.83
C GLN A 38 7.56 6.91 5.33
N GLU A 39 6.82 6.18 6.13
CA GLU A 39 6.19 4.92 5.75
C GLU A 39 5.22 5.14 4.58
N ILE A 40 4.46 6.24 4.58
CA ILE A 40 3.59 6.63 3.46
C ILE A 40 4.42 6.96 2.22
N PHE A 41 5.52 7.72 2.33
CA PHE A 41 6.37 8.06 1.18
C PHE A 41 6.92 6.81 0.49
N THR A 42 7.27 5.81 1.27
CA THR A 42 8.00 4.62 0.83
C THR A 42 7.11 3.41 0.56
N ASP A 43 5.78 3.51 0.79
CA ASP A 43 4.82 2.46 0.44
C ASP A 43 4.66 2.38 -1.09
N PRO A 44 5.03 1.24 -1.73
CA PRO A 44 4.91 1.07 -3.17
C PRO A 44 3.48 1.20 -3.70
N SER A 45 2.47 1.01 -2.86
CA SER A 45 1.06 1.18 -3.22
C SER A 45 0.70 2.61 -3.64
N TYR A 46 1.57 3.61 -3.36
CA TYR A 46 1.40 4.98 -3.86
C TYR A 46 2.05 5.26 -5.22
N SER A 47 2.62 4.27 -5.90
CA SER A 47 3.17 4.49 -7.25
C SER A 47 2.12 5.05 -8.20
N GLY A 48 2.50 6.10 -8.94
CA GLY A 48 1.59 6.85 -9.82
C GLY A 48 0.70 7.89 -9.10
N GLN A 49 0.93 8.15 -7.81
CA GLN A 49 0.08 9.04 -7.01
C GLN A 49 0.84 10.23 -6.42
N ILE A 50 0.16 11.38 -6.39
CA ILE A 50 0.54 12.57 -5.62
C ILE A 50 -0.24 12.52 -4.30
N VAL A 51 0.46 12.49 -3.18
CA VAL A 51 -0.17 12.28 -1.87
C VAL A 51 -0.34 13.59 -1.11
N VAL A 52 -1.59 13.89 -0.71
CA VAL A 52 -1.93 15.00 0.19
C VAL A 52 -2.00 14.46 1.62
N LEU A 53 -1.13 14.94 2.51
CA LEU A 53 -1.23 14.60 3.93
C LEU A 53 -2.13 15.60 4.65
N THR A 54 -3.14 15.08 5.36
CA THR A 54 -4.07 15.93 6.13
C THR A 54 -3.48 16.36 7.47
N ASN A 55 -2.46 15.65 7.97
CA ASN A 55 -1.67 16.12 9.10
C ASN A 55 -1.03 17.46 8.74
N PRO A 56 -1.23 18.51 9.54
CA PRO A 56 -0.82 19.87 9.17
C PRO A 56 0.69 20.04 9.06
N GLU A 57 1.49 19.34 9.86
CA GLU A 57 2.93 19.52 9.94
C GLU A 57 3.68 18.24 9.57
N ILE A 58 4.45 18.29 8.49
CA ILE A 58 5.23 17.16 7.95
C ILE A 58 6.71 17.52 7.93
N GLY A 59 7.59 16.52 8.19
CA GLY A 59 9.04 16.70 8.24
C GLY A 59 9.60 16.95 9.63
N ASN A 60 8.75 17.22 10.61
CA ASN A 60 9.12 17.65 11.97
C ASN A 60 9.92 16.60 12.78
N TYR A 61 9.81 15.31 12.48
CA TYR A 61 10.60 14.25 13.13
C TYR A 61 11.68 13.62 12.23
N GLY A 62 11.88 14.14 11.01
CA GLY A 62 12.91 13.68 10.08
C GLY A 62 12.60 12.33 9.44
N THR A 63 13.63 11.69 8.91
CA THR A 63 13.59 10.35 8.32
C THR A 63 14.71 9.48 8.88
N ASN A 64 14.54 8.16 8.78
CA ASN A 64 15.52 7.17 9.19
C ASN A 64 15.37 5.88 8.36
N HIS A 65 16.36 4.98 8.42
CA HIS A 65 16.35 3.77 7.60
C HIS A 65 15.32 2.71 8.06
N GLU A 66 14.93 2.72 9.33
CA GLU A 66 14.04 1.70 9.91
C GLU A 66 12.59 1.88 9.48
N ASP A 67 12.16 3.13 9.25
CA ASP A 67 10.78 3.48 8.90
C ASP A 67 10.52 3.40 7.39
N ASN A 68 11.50 2.96 6.59
CA ASN A 68 11.29 2.70 5.18
C ASN A 68 10.46 1.42 4.97
N GLU A 69 9.43 1.52 4.13
CA GLU A 69 8.64 0.37 3.67
C GLU A 69 9.13 -0.21 2.33
N ALA A 70 10.00 0.53 1.63
CA ALA A 70 10.72 0.07 0.43
C ALA A 70 12.08 0.78 0.33
N THR A 71 12.86 0.46 -0.70
CA THR A 71 14.22 1.00 -0.92
C THR A 71 14.26 2.48 -1.31
N ARG A 72 13.11 3.07 -1.69
CA ARG A 72 12.96 4.46 -2.11
C ARG A 72 11.53 4.94 -1.86
N PRO A 73 11.27 6.25 -1.87
CA PRO A 73 9.91 6.77 -2.02
C PRO A 73 9.28 6.31 -3.33
N TRP A 74 7.97 6.04 -3.27
CA TRP A 74 7.17 5.64 -4.41
C TRP A 74 6.07 6.65 -4.77
N ILE A 75 5.86 7.66 -3.91
CA ILE A 75 4.98 8.77 -4.23
C ILE A 75 5.60 9.61 -5.38
N GLU A 76 4.77 10.10 -6.29
CA GLU A 76 5.21 11.02 -7.37
C GLU A 76 5.47 12.42 -6.83
N GLY A 77 4.68 12.85 -5.86
CA GLY A 77 4.82 14.16 -5.21
C GLY A 77 4.10 14.21 -3.89
N LEU A 78 4.47 15.18 -3.07
CA LEU A 78 3.91 15.39 -1.75
C LEU A 78 3.22 16.74 -1.65
N ILE A 79 2.04 16.76 -1.02
CA ILE A 79 1.31 17.99 -0.70
C ILE A 79 1.05 18.04 0.80
N THR A 80 1.41 19.18 1.42
CA THR A 80 1.26 19.39 2.86
C THR A 80 0.72 20.77 3.17
N ARG A 81 0.14 20.96 4.36
CA ARG A 81 -0.20 22.28 4.85
C ARG A 81 1.05 23.05 5.24
N GLU A 82 1.93 22.41 6.00
CA GLU A 82 3.18 22.98 6.49
C GLU A 82 4.30 21.92 6.37
N PHE A 83 5.46 22.35 5.89
CA PHE A 83 6.61 21.47 5.71
C PHE A 83 7.78 21.97 6.53
N SER A 84 8.18 21.20 7.54
CA SER A 84 9.28 21.53 8.44
C SER A 84 10.63 21.23 7.78
N ARG A 85 11.49 22.25 7.79
CA ARG A 85 12.89 22.14 7.33
C ARG A 85 13.84 21.69 8.44
N VAL A 86 13.33 21.57 9.65
CA VAL A 86 14.11 21.17 10.82
C VAL A 86 13.44 19.95 11.44
N SER A 87 14.21 18.88 11.63
CA SER A 87 13.78 17.71 12.36
C SER A 87 14.18 17.79 13.82
N SER A 88 13.27 17.42 14.71
CA SER A 88 13.48 17.40 16.16
C SER A 88 12.98 16.06 16.74
N ASN A 89 13.76 15.00 16.50
CA ASN A 89 13.49 13.67 17.04
C ASN A 89 14.79 12.88 17.17
N TRP A 90 14.94 12.11 18.23
CA TRP A 90 16.13 11.31 18.49
C TRP A 90 16.38 10.22 17.43
N ARG A 91 15.34 9.77 16.71
CA ARG A 91 15.46 8.80 15.61
C ARG A 91 15.80 9.45 14.25
N SER A 92 15.79 10.79 14.16
CA SER A 92 16.09 11.47 12.91
C SER A 92 17.53 11.26 12.49
N GLN A 93 17.74 10.69 11.32
CA GLN A 93 19.04 10.52 10.65
C GLN A 93 19.23 11.54 9.53
N GLN A 94 18.13 12.00 8.93
CA GLN A 94 18.12 12.95 7.83
C GLN A 94 16.85 13.82 7.90
N VAL A 95 16.91 15.07 7.46
CA VAL A 95 15.71 15.91 7.32
C VAL A 95 14.89 15.45 6.10
N ALA A 96 13.56 15.54 6.22
CA ALA A 96 12.66 15.04 5.17
C ALA A 96 12.84 15.76 3.81
N GLU A 97 13.23 17.05 3.82
CA GLU A 97 13.50 17.82 2.58
C GLU A 97 14.65 17.19 1.78
N GLU A 98 15.78 16.92 2.42
CA GLU A 98 16.95 16.31 1.79
C GLU A 98 16.66 14.88 1.30
N TYR A 99 15.91 14.10 2.10
CA TYR A 99 15.51 12.77 1.72
C TYR A 99 14.66 12.78 0.44
N LEU A 100 13.64 13.62 0.36
CA LEU A 100 12.77 13.72 -0.82
C LEU A 100 13.52 14.32 -2.03
N GLU A 101 14.43 15.29 -1.82
CA GLU A 101 15.27 15.86 -2.87
C GLU A 101 16.20 14.80 -3.49
N GLN A 102 16.84 13.96 -2.66
CA GLN A 102 17.70 12.86 -3.09
C GLN A 102 16.98 11.92 -4.07
N PHE A 103 15.69 11.66 -3.84
CA PHE A 103 14.87 10.79 -4.69
C PHE A 103 14.05 11.56 -5.75
N LYS A 104 14.32 12.86 -5.93
CA LYS A 104 13.67 13.73 -6.92
C LYS A 104 12.15 13.85 -6.75
N VAL A 105 11.65 13.81 -5.52
CA VAL A 105 10.25 14.01 -5.19
C VAL A 105 9.98 15.50 -4.92
N PRO A 106 9.12 16.18 -5.71
CA PRO A 106 8.71 17.55 -5.44
C PRO A 106 7.71 17.61 -4.27
N VAL A 107 7.80 18.69 -3.49
CA VAL A 107 6.87 18.95 -2.39
C VAL A 107 6.18 20.30 -2.62
N LEU A 108 4.86 20.33 -2.53
CA LEU A 108 4.05 21.53 -2.48
C LEU A 108 3.52 21.74 -1.04
N SER A 109 3.84 22.85 -0.46
CA SER A 109 3.38 23.24 0.89
C SER A 109 2.79 24.64 0.92
N ASP A 110 2.27 25.04 2.08
CA ASP A 110 1.65 26.36 2.31
C ASP A 110 0.40 26.59 1.44
N ILE A 111 -0.44 25.53 1.31
CA ILE A 111 -1.74 25.59 0.64
C ILE A 111 -2.86 25.20 1.61
N ASP A 112 -4.10 25.49 1.25
CA ASP A 112 -5.27 25.00 1.96
C ASP A 112 -5.53 23.53 1.60
N THR A 113 -4.86 22.62 2.32
CA THR A 113 -5.03 21.16 2.15
C THR A 113 -6.46 20.71 2.48
N ARG A 114 -7.14 21.39 3.41
CA ARG A 114 -8.55 21.09 3.73
C ARG A 114 -9.46 21.38 2.55
N ALA A 115 -9.28 22.51 1.86
CA ALA A 115 -10.05 22.82 0.65
C ALA A 115 -9.78 21.81 -0.48
N LEU A 116 -8.53 21.38 -0.65
CA LEU A 116 -8.15 20.35 -1.63
C LEU A 116 -8.80 19.00 -1.29
N VAL A 117 -8.69 18.53 -0.05
CA VAL A 117 -9.27 17.24 0.40
C VAL A 117 -10.80 17.23 0.26
N ARG A 118 -11.48 18.33 0.63
CA ARG A 118 -12.93 18.44 0.42
C ARG A 118 -13.27 18.35 -1.07
N HIS A 119 -12.50 19.01 -1.92
CA HIS A 119 -12.71 18.97 -3.36
C HIS A 119 -12.60 17.53 -3.91
N LEU A 120 -11.55 16.79 -3.52
CA LEU A 120 -11.36 15.38 -3.90
C LEU A 120 -12.49 14.48 -3.38
N ARG A 121 -12.98 14.70 -2.16
CA ARG A 121 -14.13 13.96 -1.62
C ARG A 121 -15.42 14.20 -2.41
N ASP A 122 -15.64 15.46 -2.80
CA ASP A 122 -16.89 15.86 -3.48
C ASP A 122 -16.89 15.43 -4.95
N HIS A 123 -15.72 15.40 -5.63
CA HIS A 123 -15.61 15.14 -7.07
C HIS A 123 -14.91 13.82 -7.43
N GLY A 124 -14.27 13.16 -6.46
CA GLY A 124 -13.44 11.97 -6.65
C GLY A 124 -11.95 12.32 -6.78
N VAL A 125 -11.11 11.29 -6.75
CA VAL A 125 -9.69 11.45 -7.08
C VAL A 125 -9.54 11.90 -8.52
N MET A 126 -8.53 12.72 -8.79
CA MET A 126 -8.31 13.28 -10.13
C MET A 126 -6.83 13.46 -10.42
N ARG A 127 -6.50 13.50 -11.69
CA ARG A 127 -5.13 13.70 -12.15
C ARG A 127 -4.67 15.12 -11.87
N GLY A 128 -3.41 15.24 -11.46
CA GLY A 128 -2.79 16.52 -11.15
C GLY A 128 -1.34 16.58 -11.56
N VAL A 129 -0.84 17.81 -11.65
CA VAL A 129 0.58 18.12 -11.89
C VAL A 129 1.05 19.07 -10.80
N ILE A 130 2.17 18.75 -10.15
CA ILE A 130 2.91 19.70 -9.34
C ILE A 130 4.07 20.23 -10.20
N SER A 131 4.22 21.55 -10.31
CA SER A 131 5.35 22.18 -10.99
C SER A 131 6.00 23.23 -10.12
N THR A 132 7.33 23.22 -10.10
CA THR A 132 8.19 24.28 -9.50
C THR A 132 8.91 25.10 -10.56
N ILE A 133 8.66 24.83 -11.86
CA ILE A 133 9.38 25.44 -12.99
C ILE A 133 8.44 26.11 -14.01
N GLU A 134 7.21 25.64 -14.18
CA GLU A 134 6.20 26.25 -15.06
C GLU A 134 5.20 27.05 -14.22
N SER A 135 4.90 28.27 -14.64
CA SER A 135 3.97 29.17 -13.96
C SER A 135 2.64 29.37 -14.73
N ASP A 136 2.59 28.92 -15.98
CA ASP A 136 1.40 28.97 -16.83
C ASP A 136 0.42 27.86 -16.41
N THR A 137 -0.64 28.26 -15.75
CA THR A 137 -1.64 27.33 -15.22
C THR A 137 -2.48 26.65 -16.29
N GLU A 138 -2.69 27.27 -17.45
CA GLU A 138 -3.45 26.65 -18.54
C GLU A 138 -2.65 25.48 -19.12
N LYS A 139 -1.34 25.65 -19.28
CA LYS A 139 -0.45 24.56 -19.70
C LYS A 139 -0.42 23.43 -18.69
N LEU A 140 -0.36 23.73 -17.39
CA LEU A 140 -0.35 22.71 -16.35
C LEU A 140 -1.68 21.93 -16.30
N VAL A 141 -2.82 22.61 -16.43
CA VAL A 141 -4.14 21.96 -16.53
C VAL A 141 -4.26 21.08 -17.78
N ALA A 142 -3.79 21.58 -18.93
CA ALA A 142 -3.75 20.78 -20.15
C ALA A 142 -2.88 19.53 -19.99
N LYS A 143 -1.73 19.64 -19.30
CA LYS A 143 -0.87 18.53 -18.97
C LYS A 143 -1.55 17.54 -18.02
N ALA A 144 -2.23 18.01 -16.97
CA ALA A 144 -2.98 17.15 -16.06
C ALA A 144 -4.06 16.32 -16.79
N ARG A 145 -4.74 16.93 -17.77
CA ARG A 145 -5.74 16.23 -18.62
C ARG A 145 -5.13 15.18 -19.55
N SER A 146 -3.87 15.33 -19.94
CA SER A 146 -3.17 14.40 -20.83
C SER A 146 -2.56 13.19 -20.13
N ILE A 147 -2.49 13.18 -18.79
CA ILE A 147 -1.95 12.06 -18.02
C ILE A 147 -2.86 10.82 -18.21
N PRO A 148 -2.33 9.62 -18.44
CA PRO A 148 -3.13 8.39 -18.44
C PRO A 148 -3.89 8.23 -17.11
N LYS A 149 -5.06 7.64 -17.16
CA LYS A 149 -5.75 7.20 -15.93
C LYS A 149 -5.04 6.00 -15.34
N MET A 150 -5.15 5.84 -14.03
CA MET A 150 -4.64 4.65 -13.34
C MET A 150 -5.44 3.39 -13.68
N ASP A 151 -6.72 3.57 -14.04
CA ASP A 151 -7.62 2.49 -14.43
C ASP A 151 -7.07 1.77 -15.67
N GLY A 152 -7.01 0.45 -15.62
CA GLY A 152 -6.46 -0.39 -16.68
C GLY A 152 -4.92 -0.41 -16.76
N THR A 153 -4.21 0.17 -15.78
CA THR A 153 -2.74 0.19 -15.77
C THR A 153 -2.19 -0.83 -14.76
N ASP A 154 -1.30 -1.72 -15.22
CA ASP A 154 -0.60 -2.69 -14.37
C ASP A 154 0.63 -2.05 -13.72
N LEU A 155 0.42 -1.38 -12.58
CA LEU A 155 1.50 -0.80 -11.79
C LEU A 155 2.20 -1.84 -10.88
N ALA A 156 1.54 -2.95 -10.56
CA ALA A 156 2.15 -4.01 -9.76
C ALA A 156 3.39 -4.59 -10.42
N LYS A 157 3.39 -4.73 -11.74
CA LYS A 157 4.54 -5.17 -12.52
C LYS A 157 5.72 -4.17 -12.45
N GLU A 158 5.43 -2.87 -12.37
CA GLU A 158 6.45 -1.82 -12.37
C GLU A 158 7.19 -1.73 -11.03
N VAL A 159 6.50 -2.01 -9.92
CA VAL A 159 7.07 -1.93 -8.56
C VAL A 159 7.66 -3.26 -8.08
N SER A 160 7.31 -4.36 -8.73
CA SER A 160 7.73 -5.71 -8.38
C SER A 160 9.24 -5.89 -8.51
N THR A 161 9.80 -6.75 -7.66
CA THR A 161 11.18 -7.21 -7.82
C THR A 161 11.39 -7.93 -9.16
N THR A 162 12.58 -7.80 -9.74
CA THR A 162 12.92 -8.46 -11.00
C THR A 162 13.50 -9.87 -10.82
N ARG A 163 13.83 -10.27 -9.60
CA ARG A 163 14.41 -11.58 -9.26
C ARG A 163 13.93 -12.06 -7.89
N SER A 164 13.80 -13.37 -7.75
CA SER A 164 13.51 -13.98 -6.45
C SER A 164 14.67 -13.82 -5.47
N TYR A 165 14.35 -13.62 -4.19
CA TYR A 165 15.33 -13.54 -3.12
C TYR A 165 14.74 -14.07 -1.80
N VAL A 166 15.60 -14.55 -0.90
CA VAL A 166 15.20 -14.82 0.48
C VAL A 166 15.34 -13.52 1.24
N TRP A 167 14.27 -13.10 1.91
CA TRP A 167 14.34 -11.91 2.73
C TRP A 167 15.02 -12.21 4.06
N GLU A 168 16.14 -11.53 4.32
CA GLU A 168 16.85 -11.56 5.58
C GLU A 168 16.81 -10.19 6.22
N VAL A 169 16.71 -10.17 7.55
CA VAL A 169 16.71 -8.91 8.32
C VAL A 169 18.07 -8.24 8.09
N GLY A 170 18.08 -7.07 7.46
CA GLY A 170 19.27 -6.27 7.21
C GLY A 170 19.77 -6.21 5.77
N GLU A 171 19.29 -7.05 4.83
CA GLU A 171 19.85 -7.05 3.46
C GLU A 171 19.44 -5.85 2.59
N ARG A 172 18.41 -5.11 2.95
CA ARG A 172 17.98 -3.88 2.21
C ARG A 172 18.05 -2.59 3.01
N SER A 173 18.31 -2.66 4.30
CA SER A 173 18.77 -1.54 5.10
C SER A 173 20.27 -1.74 5.36
N HIS A 174 21.08 -0.74 5.10
CA HIS A 174 22.54 -0.80 5.35
C HIS A 174 22.91 -0.98 6.83
N GLU A 175 21.93 -1.15 7.71
CA GLU A 175 22.09 -1.47 9.12
C GLU A 175 21.08 -2.54 9.56
N PRO A 176 21.47 -3.46 10.46
CA PRO A 176 20.57 -4.47 10.99
C PRO A 176 19.46 -3.79 11.80
N VAL A 177 18.27 -3.71 11.25
CA VAL A 177 17.09 -3.31 12.01
C VAL A 177 16.83 -4.43 13.01
N ALA A 178 16.93 -4.12 14.29
CA ALA A 178 16.50 -5.03 15.34
C ALA A 178 14.99 -5.24 15.18
N VAL A 179 14.60 -6.35 14.55
CA VAL A 179 13.20 -6.76 14.52
C VAL A 179 12.84 -7.16 15.94
N VAL A 180 12.17 -6.24 16.64
CA VAL A 180 11.71 -6.49 18.01
C VAL A 180 10.81 -7.73 17.99
N GLY A 181 11.27 -8.80 18.66
CA GLY A 181 10.52 -10.06 18.77
C GLY A 181 10.95 -11.19 17.84
N VAL A 182 11.96 -11.01 16.97
CA VAL A 182 12.55 -12.15 16.25
C VAL A 182 13.40 -12.93 17.23
N LYS A 183 12.94 -14.12 17.58
CA LYS A 183 13.75 -15.10 18.31
C LYS A 183 14.78 -15.67 17.33
N ASP A 184 15.99 -15.97 17.82
CA ASP A 184 17.04 -16.71 17.08
C ASP A 184 16.68 -18.20 16.90
N GLU A 185 15.40 -18.50 16.76
CA GLU A 185 14.89 -19.84 16.51
C GLU A 185 14.88 -20.12 15.00
N PRO A 186 15.18 -21.37 14.60
CA PRO A 186 15.08 -21.75 13.19
C PRO A 186 13.64 -21.53 12.69
N PRO A 187 13.46 -21.11 11.45
CA PRO A 187 12.13 -20.84 10.90
C PRO A 187 11.28 -22.12 10.91
N ARG A 188 10.02 -21.98 11.37
CA ARG A 188 9.04 -23.06 11.45
C ARG A 188 8.34 -23.34 10.13
N PHE A 189 8.19 -22.30 9.32
CA PHE A 189 7.48 -22.31 8.05
C PHE A 189 8.28 -21.66 6.94
N HIS A 190 8.09 -22.11 5.71
CA HIS A 190 8.56 -21.46 4.50
C HIS A 190 7.38 -20.79 3.78
N VAL A 191 7.40 -19.48 3.67
CA VAL A 191 6.40 -18.70 2.94
C VAL A 191 7.00 -18.17 1.65
N VAL A 192 6.33 -18.38 0.53
CA VAL A 192 6.65 -17.70 -0.73
C VAL A 192 5.69 -16.52 -0.89
N ALA A 193 6.26 -15.31 -0.96
CA ALA A 193 5.50 -14.07 -1.08
C ALA A 193 5.62 -13.49 -2.49
N TYR A 194 4.49 -13.31 -3.17
CA TYR A 194 4.44 -12.54 -4.41
C TYR A 194 4.63 -11.06 -4.12
N ASP A 195 5.56 -10.45 -4.83
CA ASP A 195 5.85 -9.01 -4.74
C ASP A 195 5.04 -8.22 -5.77
N PHE A 196 3.89 -7.73 -5.36
CA PHE A 196 3.09 -6.77 -6.13
C PHE A 196 3.39 -5.32 -5.74
N GLY A 197 4.39 -5.09 -4.90
CA GLY A 197 4.74 -3.85 -4.22
C GLY A 197 4.78 -4.06 -2.71
N ILE A 198 5.46 -5.12 -2.27
CA ILE A 198 5.43 -5.57 -0.87
C ILE A 198 6.09 -4.57 0.07
N LYS A 199 5.38 -4.19 1.14
CA LYS A 199 5.92 -3.40 2.25
C LYS A 199 6.85 -4.25 3.11
N GLN A 200 7.96 -3.64 3.55
CA GLN A 200 8.93 -4.34 4.42
C GLN A 200 8.32 -4.79 5.75
N ASN A 201 7.34 -4.04 6.28
CA ASN A 201 6.71 -4.43 7.54
C ASN A 201 5.90 -5.73 7.43
N ILE A 202 5.35 -6.05 6.27
CA ILE A 202 4.75 -7.37 6.01
C ILE A 202 5.81 -8.48 6.20
N LEU A 203 6.98 -8.29 5.61
CA LEU A 203 8.09 -9.27 5.72
C LEU A 203 8.58 -9.40 7.17
N ARG A 204 8.68 -8.26 7.89
CA ARG A 204 9.01 -8.25 9.32
C ARG A 204 7.98 -9.02 10.15
N LYS A 205 6.67 -8.85 9.87
CA LYS A 205 5.58 -9.57 10.57
C LYS A 205 5.62 -11.07 10.30
N LEU A 206 5.75 -11.48 9.04
CA LEU A 206 5.90 -12.90 8.68
C LEU A 206 7.13 -13.53 9.38
N ARG A 207 8.25 -12.83 9.39
CA ARG A 207 9.46 -13.30 10.09
C ARG A 207 9.24 -13.39 11.61
N GLY A 208 8.55 -12.41 12.21
CA GLY A 208 8.18 -12.40 13.63
C GLY A 208 7.31 -13.60 14.03
N GLU A 209 6.50 -14.13 13.13
CA GLU A 209 5.70 -15.35 13.31
C GLU A 209 6.48 -16.64 12.99
N GLY A 210 7.81 -16.56 12.80
CA GLY A 210 8.68 -17.71 12.56
C GLY A 210 8.71 -18.21 11.12
N CYS A 211 8.40 -17.36 10.14
CA CYS A 211 8.49 -17.72 8.74
C CYS A 211 9.85 -17.36 8.13
N LYS A 212 10.42 -18.27 7.33
CA LYS A 212 11.39 -17.93 6.30
C LYS A 212 10.60 -17.43 5.09
N VAL A 213 10.94 -16.25 4.58
CA VAL A 213 10.20 -15.66 3.45
C VAL A 213 11.08 -15.63 2.19
N THR A 214 10.60 -16.28 1.14
CA THR A 214 11.15 -16.13 -0.21
C THR A 214 10.22 -15.20 -0.99
N VAL A 215 10.72 -14.06 -1.41
CA VAL A 215 9.99 -13.09 -2.22
C VAL A 215 10.21 -13.42 -3.69
N VAL A 216 9.13 -13.45 -4.46
CA VAL A 216 9.17 -13.76 -5.90
C VAL A 216 8.53 -12.62 -6.71
N PRO A 217 8.95 -12.39 -7.97
CA PRO A 217 8.32 -11.42 -8.86
C PRO A 217 6.81 -11.65 -9.02
N ALA A 218 6.06 -10.58 -9.27
CA ALA A 218 4.61 -10.62 -9.49
C ALA A 218 4.18 -11.64 -10.57
N GLN A 219 4.98 -11.81 -11.61
CA GLN A 219 4.69 -12.67 -12.76
C GLN A 219 5.18 -14.11 -12.60
N THR A 220 5.67 -14.51 -11.44
CA THR A 220 6.17 -15.88 -11.20
C THR A 220 5.03 -16.90 -11.38
N PRO A 221 5.19 -17.92 -12.25
CA PRO A 221 4.19 -18.97 -12.43
C PRO A 221 3.95 -19.77 -11.15
N ALA A 222 2.71 -20.25 -10.97
CA ALA A 222 2.34 -21.05 -9.81
C ALA A 222 3.21 -22.31 -9.64
N GLU A 223 3.59 -22.95 -10.74
CA GLU A 223 4.43 -24.13 -10.74
C GLU A 223 5.84 -23.86 -10.18
N ASP A 224 6.41 -22.71 -10.48
CA ASP A 224 7.71 -22.28 -9.95
C ASP A 224 7.62 -22.01 -8.44
N VAL A 225 6.51 -21.41 -7.99
CA VAL A 225 6.24 -21.23 -6.56
C VAL A 225 6.11 -22.57 -5.85
N LEU A 226 5.36 -23.51 -6.43
CA LEU A 226 5.19 -24.85 -5.84
C LEU A 226 6.50 -25.66 -5.84
N ALA A 227 7.38 -25.46 -6.84
CA ALA A 227 8.70 -26.09 -6.86
C ALA A 227 9.59 -25.68 -5.68
N LEU A 228 9.35 -24.50 -5.08
CA LEU A 228 10.01 -24.03 -3.87
C LEU A 228 9.51 -24.75 -2.60
N LYS A 229 8.45 -25.55 -2.72
CA LYS A 229 7.80 -26.31 -1.62
C LYS A 229 7.45 -25.43 -0.42
N PRO A 230 6.66 -24.36 -0.61
CA PRO A 230 6.25 -23.50 0.49
C PRO A 230 5.26 -24.22 1.41
N ASP A 231 5.24 -23.80 2.67
CA ASP A 231 4.17 -24.15 3.62
C ASP A 231 2.93 -23.27 3.43
N GLY A 232 3.13 -22.07 2.87
CA GLY A 232 2.06 -21.13 2.53
C GLY A 232 2.51 -20.10 1.50
N VAL A 233 1.53 -19.51 0.81
CA VAL A 233 1.73 -18.46 -0.18
C VAL A 233 1.14 -17.16 0.33
N PHE A 234 1.89 -16.08 0.21
CA PHE A 234 1.48 -14.75 0.59
C PHE A 234 1.30 -13.87 -0.65
N LEU A 235 0.19 -13.15 -0.73
CA LEU A 235 -0.12 -12.20 -1.81
C LEU A 235 -0.03 -10.79 -1.24
N SER A 236 0.95 -10.02 -1.68
CA SER A 236 1.24 -8.72 -1.08
C SER A 236 0.24 -7.63 -1.48
N ASN A 237 0.36 -6.50 -0.79
CA ASN A 237 -0.17 -5.22 -1.22
C ASN A 237 0.50 -4.75 -2.53
N GLY A 238 -0.05 -3.72 -3.15
CA GLY A 238 0.51 -3.11 -4.35
C GLY A 238 -0.35 -2.00 -4.93
N PRO A 239 0.17 -1.24 -5.90
CA PRO A 239 -0.51 -0.13 -6.54
C PRO A 239 -1.41 -0.57 -7.69
N GLY A 240 -2.29 0.33 -8.09
CA GLY A 240 -2.99 0.28 -9.37
C GLY A 240 -4.29 -0.49 -9.38
N ASP A 241 -4.70 -0.82 -10.58
CA ASP A 241 -5.90 -1.58 -10.89
C ASP A 241 -5.58 -3.09 -10.83
N PRO A 242 -6.35 -3.92 -10.13
CA PRO A 242 -6.12 -5.37 -10.10
C PRO A 242 -6.50 -6.07 -11.41
N GLU A 243 -7.40 -5.53 -12.23
CA GLU A 243 -7.90 -6.22 -13.43
C GLU A 243 -6.82 -6.54 -14.48
N PRO A 244 -5.83 -5.68 -14.77
CA PRO A 244 -4.75 -6.00 -15.70
C PRO A 244 -3.80 -7.10 -15.21
N CYS A 245 -3.78 -7.41 -13.93
CA CYS A 245 -2.86 -8.40 -13.33
C CYS A 245 -3.31 -9.86 -13.58
N THR A 246 -3.71 -10.19 -14.79
CA THR A 246 -4.26 -11.52 -15.17
C THR A 246 -3.31 -12.67 -14.86
N TYR A 247 -2.01 -12.48 -15.02
CA TYR A 247 -0.96 -13.45 -14.66
C TYR A 247 -1.01 -13.84 -13.18
N ALA A 248 -1.28 -12.88 -12.29
CA ALA A 248 -1.39 -13.12 -10.86
C ALA A 248 -2.69 -13.88 -10.54
N VAL A 249 -3.81 -13.46 -11.14
CA VAL A 249 -5.10 -14.15 -11.01
C VAL A 249 -5.01 -15.60 -11.43
N ASP A 250 -4.37 -15.89 -12.56
CA ASP A 250 -4.18 -17.25 -13.06
C ASP A 250 -3.29 -18.09 -12.13
N SER A 251 -2.21 -17.49 -11.60
CA SER A 251 -1.35 -18.16 -10.60
C SER A 251 -2.10 -18.45 -9.31
N ILE A 252 -2.91 -17.51 -8.80
CA ILE A 252 -3.73 -17.70 -7.60
C ILE A 252 -4.72 -18.86 -7.80
N ARG A 253 -5.43 -18.92 -8.93
CA ARG A 253 -6.37 -20.03 -9.24
C ARG A 253 -5.70 -21.39 -9.21
N ARG A 254 -4.45 -21.49 -9.70
CA ARG A 254 -3.69 -22.74 -9.70
C ARG A 254 -3.13 -23.12 -8.32
N LEU A 255 -2.93 -22.14 -7.43
CA LEU A 255 -2.44 -22.35 -6.06
C LEU A 255 -3.56 -22.67 -5.08
N MET A 256 -4.80 -22.23 -5.36
CA MET A 256 -5.97 -22.48 -4.52
C MET A 256 -6.20 -23.98 -4.30
N GLY A 257 -6.42 -24.38 -3.04
CA GLY A 257 -6.58 -25.78 -2.64
C GLY A 257 -5.30 -26.61 -2.66
N ARG A 258 -4.16 -26.03 -3.07
CA ARG A 258 -2.85 -26.71 -3.08
C ARG A 258 -1.91 -26.18 -1.99
N GLN A 259 -2.11 -24.95 -1.56
CA GLN A 259 -1.34 -24.30 -0.49
C GLN A 259 -2.25 -23.37 0.32
N PRO A 260 -1.96 -23.16 1.62
CA PRO A 260 -2.52 -22.05 2.38
C PRO A 260 -2.17 -20.71 1.76
N ILE A 261 -3.18 -19.81 1.60
CA ILE A 261 -3.02 -18.50 0.98
C ILE A 261 -3.52 -17.40 1.90
N PHE A 262 -2.70 -16.35 2.07
CA PHE A 262 -3.10 -15.11 2.73
C PHE A 262 -2.81 -13.91 1.81
N GLY A 263 -3.83 -13.06 1.57
CA GLY A 263 -3.73 -11.87 0.71
C GLY A 263 -4.03 -10.58 1.46
N ILE A 264 -3.25 -9.52 1.16
CA ILE A 264 -3.42 -8.17 1.71
C ILE A 264 -3.61 -7.15 0.58
N CYS A 265 -4.62 -6.29 0.71
CA CYS A 265 -4.90 -5.15 -0.17
C CYS A 265 -5.03 -5.58 -1.64
N LEU A 266 -4.05 -5.31 -2.51
CA LEU A 266 -4.06 -5.81 -3.88
C LEU A 266 -4.17 -7.35 -3.93
N GLY A 267 -3.49 -8.07 -3.03
CA GLY A 267 -3.62 -9.51 -2.90
C GLY A 267 -5.04 -9.98 -2.55
N HIS A 268 -5.81 -9.19 -1.79
CA HIS A 268 -7.23 -9.44 -1.54
C HIS A 268 -8.08 -9.23 -2.80
N GLN A 269 -7.85 -8.14 -3.53
CA GLN A 269 -8.57 -7.84 -4.77
C GLN A 269 -8.33 -8.91 -5.84
N LEU A 270 -7.07 -9.32 -6.03
CA LEU A 270 -6.68 -10.42 -6.94
C LEU A 270 -7.31 -11.76 -6.52
N THR A 271 -7.41 -12.01 -5.20
CA THR A 271 -8.11 -13.19 -4.67
C THR A 271 -9.59 -13.12 -4.99
N GLY A 272 -10.25 -11.96 -4.83
CA GLY A 272 -11.65 -11.77 -5.20
C GLY A 272 -11.90 -12.08 -6.68
N ILE A 273 -11.04 -11.57 -7.58
CA ILE A 273 -11.11 -11.85 -9.03
C ILE A 273 -10.83 -13.34 -9.31
N ALA A 274 -9.87 -13.95 -8.64
CA ALA A 274 -9.56 -15.39 -8.81
C ALA A 274 -10.74 -16.29 -8.43
N LEU A 275 -11.55 -15.88 -7.45
CA LEU A 275 -12.78 -16.54 -7.01
C LEU A 275 -13.99 -16.22 -7.93
N GLY A 276 -13.79 -15.50 -9.04
CA GLY A 276 -14.82 -15.17 -10.02
C GLY A 276 -15.57 -13.88 -9.73
N GLY A 277 -15.16 -13.12 -8.71
CA GLY A 277 -15.70 -11.80 -8.38
C GLY A 277 -15.20 -10.70 -9.30
N LYS A 278 -15.67 -9.49 -9.05
CA LYS A 278 -15.31 -8.25 -9.73
C LYS A 278 -14.78 -7.23 -8.73
N THR A 279 -14.06 -6.26 -9.23
CA THR A 279 -13.63 -5.09 -8.47
C THR A 279 -14.26 -3.82 -9.04
N PHE A 280 -14.30 -2.77 -8.24
CA PHE A 280 -14.77 -1.46 -8.66
C PHE A 280 -13.89 -0.36 -8.04
N LYS A 281 -13.81 0.78 -8.71
CA LYS A 281 -13.06 1.94 -8.22
C LYS A 281 -13.91 2.74 -7.23
N LEU A 282 -13.36 2.99 -6.05
CA LEU A 282 -13.95 3.90 -5.06
C LEU A 282 -13.83 5.35 -5.53
N LYS A 283 -14.77 6.19 -5.13
CA LYS A 283 -14.80 7.60 -5.55
C LYS A 283 -13.51 8.36 -5.17
N PHE A 284 -12.97 8.14 -3.97
CA PHE A 284 -11.76 8.79 -3.48
C PHE A 284 -10.81 7.84 -2.73
N GLY A 285 -11.08 6.53 -2.78
CA GLY A 285 -10.31 5.52 -2.11
C GLY A 285 -10.43 5.53 -0.58
N HIS A 286 -9.75 4.58 0.04
CA HIS A 286 -9.54 4.54 1.48
C HIS A 286 -8.05 4.74 1.77
N HIS A 287 -7.71 5.83 2.46
CA HIS A 287 -6.32 6.18 2.78
C HIS A 287 -6.24 6.79 4.18
N GLY A 288 -5.56 6.09 5.08
CA GLY A 288 -5.37 6.54 6.47
C GLY A 288 -5.31 5.41 7.47
N GLY A 289 -4.97 5.73 8.71
CA GLY A 289 -4.83 4.77 9.81
C GLY A 289 -5.99 4.80 10.83
N ASN A 290 -7.20 5.20 10.41
CA ASN A 290 -8.31 5.48 11.31
C ASN A 290 -9.65 4.93 10.82
N HIS A 291 -9.65 3.89 9.98
CA HIS A 291 -10.88 3.28 9.48
C HIS A 291 -11.39 2.20 10.44
N PRO A 292 -12.65 2.28 10.91
CA PRO A 292 -13.26 1.26 11.73
C PRO A 292 -13.73 0.10 10.85
N VAL A 293 -13.22 -1.09 11.12
CA VAL A 293 -13.61 -2.33 10.42
C VAL A 293 -14.21 -3.30 11.42
N LYS A 294 -15.35 -3.88 11.09
CA LYS A 294 -16.05 -4.86 11.91
C LYS A 294 -15.69 -6.27 11.48
N HIS A 295 -15.17 -7.06 12.41
CA HIS A 295 -15.04 -8.50 12.25
C HIS A 295 -16.43 -9.14 12.42
N LEU A 296 -16.99 -9.72 11.37
CA LEU A 296 -18.39 -10.12 11.32
C LEU A 296 -18.74 -11.28 12.26
N GLN A 297 -17.82 -12.27 12.43
CA GLN A 297 -18.06 -13.39 13.32
C GLN A 297 -18.03 -13.02 14.81
N THR A 298 -17.08 -12.18 15.21
CA THR A 298 -16.90 -11.81 16.63
C THR A 298 -17.64 -10.56 17.04
N GLY A 299 -18.05 -9.72 16.07
CA GLY A 299 -18.63 -8.41 16.29
C GLY A 299 -17.63 -7.37 16.77
N LYS A 300 -16.34 -7.71 16.91
CA LYS A 300 -15.28 -6.77 17.32
C LYS A 300 -15.06 -5.71 16.25
N ILE A 301 -14.83 -4.48 16.69
CA ILE A 301 -14.42 -3.38 15.82
C ILE A 301 -12.92 -3.18 16.00
N GLU A 302 -12.22 -3.12 14.88
CA GLU A 302 -10.78 -2.87 14.77
C GLU A 302 -10.55 -1.56 14.07
N ILE A 303 -9.57 -0.78 14.52
CA ILE A 303 -9.11 0.40 13.80
C ILE A 303 -7.98 -0.03 12.88
N THR A 304 -8.09 0.30 11.61
CA THR A 304 -7.25 -0.27 10.55
C THR A 304 -6.61 0.80 9.68
N ALA A 305 -5.48 0.43 9.05
CA ALA A 305 -4.79 1.25 8.06
C ALA A 305 -5.21 0.84 6.64
N HIS A 306 -5.41 1.83 5.77
CA HIS A 306 -5.85 1.65 4.39
C HIS A 306 -5.02 2.47 3.42
N ASN A 307 -4.80 1.90 2.24
CA ASN A 307 -4.24 2.59 1.08
C ASN A 307 -4.68 1.87 -0.21
N HIS A 308 -5.91 2.11 -0.66
CA HIS A 308 -6.44 1.49 -1.88
C HIS A 308 -7.53 2.35 -2.53
N ASN A 309 -7.57 2.31 -3.87
CA ASN A 309 -8.58 2.97 -4.71
C ASN A 309 -9.66 2.00 -5.23
N PHE A 310 -9.41 0.70 -5.15
CA PHE A 310 -10.33 -0.34 -5.62
C PHE A 310 -10.80 -1.21 -4.45
N ALA A 311 -11.98 -1.79 -4.59
CA ALA A 311 -12.56 -2.72 -3.65
C ALA A 311 -13.21 -3.90 -4.39
N VAL A 312 -13.35 -5.04 -3.73
CA VAL A 312 -14.06 -6.21 -4.25
C VAL A 312 -15.57 -5.97 -4.12
N ASP A 313 -16.30 -6.23 -5.20
CA ASP A 313 -17.77 -6.20 -5.21
C ASP A 313 -18.32 -7.48 -4.55
N PRO A 314 -18.92 -7.39 -3.35
CA PRO A 314 -19.44 -8.54 -2.63
C PRO A 314 -20.56 -9.26 -3.38
N ASP A 315 -21.37 -8.55 -4.15
CA ASP A 315 -22.50 -9.11 -4.90
C ASP A 315 -22.03 -9.96 -6.08
N SER A 316 -20.80 -9.79 -6.52
CA SER A 316 -20.19 -10.58 -7.59
C SER A 316 -19.64 -11.94 -7.14
N LEU A 317 -19.54 -12.18 -5.82
CA LEU A 317 -18.95 -13.39 -5.26
C LEU A 317 -20.01 -14.47 -4.93
N ALA A 318 -19.69 -15.75 -5.18
CA ALA A 318 -20.53 -16.87 -4.81
C ALA A 318 -20.50 -17.12 -3.29
N GLN A 319 -21.48 -16.61 -2.56
CA GLN A 319 -21.56 -16.73 -1.09
C GLN A 319 -21.64 -18.18 -0.57
N SER A 320 -21.99 -19.15 -1.43
CA SER A 320 -21.90 -20.58 -1.11
C SER A 320 -20.46 -21.08 -0.90
N GLU A 321 -19.49 -20.43 -1.52
CA GLU A 321 -18.07 -20.78 -1.46
C GLU A 321 -17.25 -19.83 -0.59
N VAL A 322 -17.69 -18.56 -0.47
CA VAL A 322 -16.98 -17.49 0.20
C VAL A 322 -17.75 -17.03 1.44
N GLU A 323 -17.04 -16.80 2.52
CA GLU A 323 -17.52 -16.14 3.73
C GLU A 323 -16.92 -14.74 3.83
N PHE A 324 -17.75 -13.72 4.00
CA PHE A 324 -17.29 -12.38 4.31
C PHE A 324 -16.93 -12.29 5.78
N THR A 325 -15.73 -11.81 6.06
CA THR A 325 -15.18 -11.80 7.43
C THR A 325 -15.10 -10.42 8.05
N HIS A 326 -14.90 -9.39 7.22
CA HIS A 326 -14.72 -8.02 7.67
C HIS A 326 -15.48 -7.03 6.79
N LEU A 327 -15.98 -5.96 7.41
CA LEU A 327 -16.78 -4.92 6.76
C LEU A 327 -16.34 -3.54 7.26
N ASN A 328 -16.14 -2.58 6.37
CA ASN A 328 -15.89 -1.19 6.72
C ASN A 328 -17.15 -0.54 7.29
N LEU A 329 -17.03 0.16 8.43
CA LEU A 329 -18.18 0.80 9.05
C LEU A 329 -18.47 2.21 8.52
N ASN A 330 -17.61 2.76 7.65
CA ASN A 330 -17.84 4.07 7.03
C ASN A 330 -18.78 3.99 5.82
N ASP A 331 -18.67 2.92 5.02
CA ASP A 331 -19.35 2.80 3.72
C ASP A 331 -19.79 1.38 3.35
N GLU A 332 -19.65 0.44 4.29
CA GLU A 332 -20.05 -0.97 4.14
C GLU A 332 -19.30 -1.74 3.04
N THR A 333 -18.12 -1.27 2.61
CA THR A 333 -17.28 -2.02 1.67
C THR A 333 -16.75 -3.31 2.30
N LEU A 334 -16.55 -4.34 1.46
CA LEU A 334 -15.99 -5.63 1.88
C LEU A 334 -14.50 -5.48 2.22
N GLU A 335 -14.15 -5.78 3.45
CA GLU A 335 -12.80 -5.63 3.98
C GLU A 335 -12.08 -6.95 4.26
N GLY A 336 -12.75 -8.06 4.09
CA GLY A 336 -12.13 -9.37 4.25
C GLY A 336 -13.03 -10.52 3.84
N LEU A 337 -12.40 -11.55 3.32
CA LEU A 337 -13.06 -12.79 2.91
C LEU A 337 -12.24 -14.02 3.28
N ARG A 338 -12.94 -15.16 3.36
CA ARG A 338 -12.37 -16.50 3.55
C ARG A 338 -13.09 -17.47 2.63
N HIS A 339 -12.36 -18.43 2.06
CA HIS A 339 -12.98 -19.55 1.35
C HIS A 339 -13.45 -20.62 2.35
N ARG A 340 -14.66 -21.15 2.18
CA ARG A 340 -15.28 -22.08 3.14
C ARG A 340 -14.56 -23.44 3.22
N ASN A 341 -14.01 -23.93 2.10
CA ASN A 341 -13.47 -25.28 1.98
C ASN A 341 -11.97 -25.32 1.64
N MET A 342 -11.35 -24.21 1.28
CA MET A 342 -9.92 -24.13 0.97
C MET A 342 -9.19 -23.25 2.00
N PRO A 343 -7.92 -23.54 2.31
CA PRO A 343 -7.14 -22.75 3.25
C PRO A 343 -6.73 -21.40 2.62
N LEU A 344 -7.69 -20.49 2.52
CA LEU A 344 -7.51 -19.18 1.91
C LEU A 344 -8.32 -18.13 2.66
N PHE A 345 -7.66 -17.03 3.02
CA PHE A 345 -8.31 -15.79 3.47
C PHE A 345 -7.55 -14.56 3.02
N SER A 346 -8.22 -13.43 2.99
CA SER A 346 -7.59 -12.15 2.62
C SER A 346 -8.32 -10.97 3.26
N VAL A 347 -7.60 -9.86 3.41
CA VAL A 347 -8.13 -8.59 3.91
C VAL A 347 -7.73 -7.43 3.01
N GLN A 348 -8.64 -6.46 2.87
CA GLN A 348 -8.44 -5.27 2.04
C GLN A 348 -7.52 -4.24 2.71
N TYR A 349 -7.59 -4.12 4.03
CA TYR A 349 -6.78 -3.21 4.84
C TYR A 349 -5.38 -3.79 5.11
N HIS A 350 -4.54 -2.99 5.78
CA HIS A 350 -3.13 -3.29 6.06
C HIS A 350 -2.94 -3.75 7.53
N PRO A 351 -3.00 -5.05 7.84
CA PRO A 351 -2.81 -5.55 9.20
C PRO A 351 -1.37 -5.40 9.71
N GLU A 352 -0.40 -5.19 8.82
CA GLU A 352 0.98 -4.90 9.19
C GLU A 352 1.16 -3.50 9.75
N ALA A 353 0.19 -2.59 9.50
CA ALA A 353 0.28 -1.16 9.79
C ALA A 353 1.48 -0.48 9.08
N ALA A 354 2.28 0.32 9.79
CA ALA A 354 3.41 1.08 9.25
C ALA A 354 3.02 2.03 8.07
N PRO A 355 2.34 3.16 8.37
CA PRO A 355 1.87 3.55 9.70
C PRO A 355 0.51 2.95 10.04
N GLY A 356 0.15 2.99 11.31
CA GLY A 356 -1.22 2.71 11.71
C GLY A 356 -1.37 1.92 13.01
N PRO A 357 -2.62 1.61 13.38
CA PRO A 357 -2.97 0.83 14.55
C PRO A 357 -2.58 -0.66 14.38
N HIS A 358 -2.49 -1.37 15.50
CA HIS A 358 -1.99 -2.74 15.55
C HIS A 358 -3.09 -3.78 15.86
N ASP A 359 -4.35 -3.39 15.80
CA ASP A 359 -5.49 -4.21 16.21
C ASP A 359 -5.57 -5.54 15.46
N SER A 360 -5.14 -5.57 14.22
CA SER A 360 -5.26 -6.71 13.31
C SER A 360 -3.98 -7.51 13.07
N HIS A 361 -2.91 -7.27 13.86
CA HIS A 361 -1.66 -8.06 13.77
C HIS A 361 -1.88 -9.57 13.94
N TYR A 362 -2.93 -10.00 14.62
CA TYR A 362 -3.28 -11.40 14.86
C TYR A 362 -3.47 -12.21 13.57
N LEU A 363 -3.78 -11.56 12.43
CA LEU A 363 -3.97 -12.23 11.14
C LEU A 363 -2.71 -12.94 10.64
N PHE A 364 -1.52 -12.44 10.97
CA PHE A 364 -0.27 -13.15 10.65
C PHE A 364 -0.15 -14.46 11.44
N LYS A 365 -0.62 -14.48 12.69
CA LYS A 365 -0.69 -15.69 13.50
C LYS A 365 -1.78 -16.64 13.01
N GLU A 366 -2.92 -16.14 12.53
CA GLU A 366 -3.94 -16.99 11.88
C GLU A 366 -3.38 -17.66 10.62
N PHE A 367 -2.55 -16.96 9.84
CA PHE A 367 -1.90 -17.57 8.68
C PHE A 367 -0.95 -18.70 9.07
N THR A 368 -0.12 -18.51 10.09
CA THR A 368 0.77 -19.59 10.56
C THR A 368 0.00 -20.77 11.14
N LYS A 369 -1.11 -20.51 11.84
CA LYS A 369 -2.01 -21.58 12.32
C LYS A 369 -2.65 -22.34 11.15
N MET A 370 -3.10 -21.67 10.10
CA MET A 370 -3.66 -22.30 8.91
C MET A 370 -2.63 -23.20 8.21
N MET A 371 -1.35 -22.76 8.13
CA MET A 371 -0.25 -23.59 7.61
C MET A 371 0.00 -24.83 8.48
N GLU A 372 -0.06 -24.70 9.81
CA GLU A 372 0.10 -25.83 10.73
C GLU A 372 -1.02 -26.86 10.61
N GLU A 373 -2.27 -26.41 10.45
CA GLU A 373 -3.44 -27.26 10.25
C GLU A 373 -3.41 -27.99 8.89
N TRP A 374 -2.90 -27.32 7.86
CA TRP A 374 -2.76 -27.88 6.50
C TRP A 374 -1.72 -29.01 6.41
N LYS A 375 -0.67 -28.96 7.22
CA LYS A 375 0.37 -30.02 7.29
C LYS A 375 -0.10 -31.32 7.92
N ARG A 376 -1.20 -31.31 8.65
CA ARG A 376 -1.79 -32.49 9.32
C ARG A 376 -2.66 -33.29 8.37
#